data_bb3127f79ecbe89fa4a2828572a5ef17
#
_entry.id   bb3127f79ecbe89fa4a2828572a5ef17
#
_cell.length_a   1.000
_cell.length_b   1.000
_cell.length_c   1.000
_cell.angle_alpha   90.00
_cell.angle_beta   90.00
_cell.angle_gamma   90.00
#
_symmetry.space_group_name_H-M   'P 1'
#
loop_
_entity.id
_entity.type
_entity.pdbx_description
1 polymer ?
#
loop_
_entity_poly.entity_id
_entity_poly.type
_entity_poly.pdbx_seq_one_letter_code
_entity_poly.pdbx_strand_id
1 'polypeptide(L)'
;MPHAFFFRLMSIVNIAAYKFVGLPDADDLREPLLTRAQALALKGTILLAPEGINLFLAGPAEAIAAFLAQLREDARFADLEVKFSQSETVPFGRMRVRRKREIIRMDHPTIRPEAGRAPSVAATTLARWLAQGHDDAGREVVMLDTRNAFEVDVGTFRNAIDWRIERFTQFPEAVQAHRAELEGKTVVSFCTGGIRCEKAAIYMEDIGIEHVYQLEGGILKYFEETGGPGYDGACFVFDERVALDPQLKPVVA
;
A
#
# COMPACT_ATOMS: atom_id res chain seq x y z
N MET A 1 -10.61 25.32 -43.77
CA MET A 1 -10.09 25.34 -42.38
C MET A 1 -10.37 23.98 -41.74
N PRO A 2 -9.40 23.12 -41.45
CA PRO A 2 -9.65 21.85 -40.84
C PRO A 2 -9.80 22.07 -39.33
N HIS A 3 -10.94 21.63 -38.77
CA HIS A 3 -11.16 21.57 -37.34
C HIS A 3 -10.18 20.54 -36.72
N ALA A 4 -9.20 21.02 -35.99
CA ALA A 4 -8.37 20.20 -35.13
C ALA A 4 -9.26 19.69 -34.01
N PHE A 5 -9.70 18.44 -34.10
CA PHE A 5 -10.23 17.71 -32.97
C PHE A 5 -9.06 17.49 -32.01
N PHE A 6 -8.95 18.31 -30.98
CA PHE A 6 -8.15 18.02 -29.82
C PHE A 6 -8.80 16.80 -29.12
N PHE A 7 -8.32 15.60 -29.43
CA PHE A 7 -8.48 14.46 -28.55
C PHE A 7 -7.75 14.82 -27.24
N ARG A 8 -8.47 15.33 -26.27
CA ARG A 8 -8.01 15.37 -24.89
C ARG A 8 -7.83 13.90 -24.51
N LEU A 9 -6.58 13.42 -24.49
CA LEU A 9 -6.24 12.09 -23.97
C LEU A 9 -6.85 12.02 -22.58
N MET A 10 -7.91 11.23 -22.43
CA MET A 10 -8.56 11.01 -21.14
C MET A 10 -7.57 10.17 -20.33
N SER A 11 -6.85 10.80 -19.41
CA SER A 11 -5.96 10.08 -18.51
C SER A 11 -6.76 9.09 -17.66
N ILE A 12 -6.31 7.85 -17.65
CA ILE A 12 -6.89 6.83 -16.79
C ILE A 12 -6.46 7.11 -15.35
N VAL A 13 -7.42 7.16 -14.46
CA VAL A 13 -7.18 7.25 -13.02
C VAL A 13 -7.02 5.84 -12.48
N ASN A 14 -5.90 5.62 -11.78
CA ASN A 14 -5.64 4.40 -11.05
C ASN A 14 -5.73 4.67 -9.55
N ILE A 15 -6.37 3.79 -8.81
CA ILE A 15 -6.47 3.89 -7.36
C ILE A 15 -5.95 2.63 -6.68
N ALA A 16 -5.32 2.85 -5.52
CA ALA A 16 -4.97 1.82 -4.57
C ALA A 16 -5.50 2.21 -3.19
N ALA A 17 -6.25 1.34 -2.55
CA ALA A 17 -6.78 1.58 -1.21
C ALA A 17 -6.93 0.28 -0.44
N TYR A 18 -6.81 0.36 0.87
CA TYR A 18 -7.14 -0.74 1.76
C TYR A 18 -7.74 -0.19 3.06
N LYS A 19 -8.49 -1.03 3.73
CA LYS A 19 -8.93 -0.76 5.11
C LYS A 19 -9.05 -2.06 5.88
N PHE A 20 -8.44 -2.11 7.04
CA PHE A 20 -8.70 -3.12 8.03
C PHE A 20 -9.94 -2.72 8.82
N VAL A 21 -10.98 -3.52 8.73
CA VAL A 21 -12.26 -3.34 9.40
C VAL A 21 -13.00 -4.67 9.40
N GLY A 22 -13.69 -5.01 10.47
CA GLY A 22 -14.45 -6.26 10.54
C GLY A 22 -15.51 -6.36 9.45
N LEU A 23 -15.40 -7.36 8.58
CA LEU A 23 -16.33 -7.68 7.49
C LEU A 23 -16.84 -9.12 7.61
N PRO A 24 -17.73 -9.41 8.58
CA PRO A 24 -18.31 -10.75 8.72
C PRO A 24 -19.13 -11.16 7.49
N ASP A 25 -19.66 -10.19 6.75
CA ASP A 25 -20.43 -10.29 5.52
C ASP A 25 -19.59 -10.16 4.22
N ALA A 26 -18.28 -10.41 4.28
CA ALA A 26 -17.36 -10.25 3.15
C ALA A 26 -17.79 -11.07 1.90
N ASP A 27 -18.48 -12.19 2.08
CA ASP A 27 -19.00 -12.99 0.97
C ASP A 27 -20.18 -12.30 0.28
N ASP A 28 -21.05 -11.64 1.04
CA ASP A 28 -22.25 -10.95 0.52
C ASP A 28 -21.87 -9.66 -0.25
N LEU A 29 -20.76 -9.01 0.12
CA LEU A 29 -20.25 -7.82 -0.58
C LEU A 29 -19.68 -8.12 -1.97
N ARG A 30 -19.33 -9.37 -2.26
CA ARG A 30 -18.59 -9.74 -3.47
C ARG A 30 -19.34 -9.43 -4.75
N GLU A 31 -20.56 -9.94 -4.91
CA GLU A 31 -21.36 -9.77 -6.14
C GLU A 31 -21.84 -8.32 -6.34
N PRO A 32 -22.34 -7.62 -5.31
CA PRO A 32 -22.68 -6.20 -5.44
C PRO A 32 -21.50 -5.32 -5.90
N LEU A 33 -20.30 -5.51 -5.34
CA LEU A 33 -19.11 -4.75 -5.74
C LEU A 33 -18.65 -5.10 -7.16
N LEU A 34 -18.73 -6.38 -7.56
CA LEU A 34 -18.39 -6.80 -8.92
C LEU A 34 -19.35 -6.17 -9.95
N THR A 35 -20.64 -6.28 -9.72
CA THR A 35 -21.69 -5.72 -10.60
C THR A 35 -21.53 -4.21 -10.76
N ARG A 36 -21.32 -3.51 -9.64
CA ARG A 36 -21.12 -2.06 -9.63
C ARG A 36 -19.86 -1.63 -10.41
N ALA A 37 -18.73 -2.29 -10.16
CA ALA A 37 -17.49 -1.98 -10.86
C ALA A 37 -17.59 -2.26 -12.37
N GLN A 38 -18.26 -3.33 -12.76
CA GLN A 38 -18.52 -3.68 -14.17
C GLN A 38 -19.47 -2.69 -14.86
N ALA A 39 -20.53 -2.26 -14.18
CA ALA A 39 -21.44 -1.24 -14.71
C ALA A 39 -20.74 0.10 -14.99
N LEU A 40 -19.69 0.42 -14.22
CA LEU A 40 -18.84 1.59 -14.40
C LEU A 40 -17.64 1.34 -15.33
N ALA A 41 -17.58 0.18 -15.99
CA ALA A 41 -16.49 -0.25 -16.88
C ALA A 41 -15.09 -0.20 -16.20
N LEU A 42 -15.01 -0.31 -14.88
CA LEU A 42 -13.77 -0.35 -14.14
C LEU A 42 -13.08 -1.71 -14.32
N LYS A 43 -11.75 -1.69 -14.30
CA LYS A 43 -10.91 -2.89 -14.24
C LYS A 43 -10.01 -2.86 -13.01
N GLY A 44 -9.59 -4.06 -12.58
CA GLY A 44 -8.72 -4.18 -11.41
C GLY A 44 -9.09 -5.35 -10.52
N THR A 45 -8.68 -5.26 -9.25
CA THR A 45 -8.94 -6.32 -8.27
C THR A 45 -9.41 -5.72 -6.95
N ILE A 46 -10.47 -6.31 -6.39
CA ILE A 46 -10.91 -6.09 -5.02
C ILE A 46 -10.73 -7.41 -4.27
N LEU A 47 -10.02 -7.36 -3.16
CA LEU A 47 -9.89 -8.46 -2.20
C LEU A 47 -10.76 -8.15 -0.98
N LEU A 48 -11.58 -9.10 -0.58
CA LEU A 48 -12.42 -9.05 0.61
C LEU A 48 -11.99 -10.17 1.56
N ALA A 49 -11.91 -9.87 2.83
CA ALA A 49 -11.65 -10.83 3.89
C ALA A 49 -12.42 -10.43 5.17
N PRO A 50 -12.56 -11.31 6.18
CA PRO A 50 -13.17 -10.93 7.45
C PRO A 50 -12.50 -9.73 8.13
N GLU A 51 -11.22 -9.50 7.83
CA GLU A 51 -10.40 -8.42 8.37
C GLU A 51 -10.45 -7.12 7.58
N GLY A 52 -11.11 -7.08 6.38
CA GLY A 52 -11.16 -5.84 5.61
C GLY A 52 -11.27 -5.98 4.10
N ILE A 53 -10.92 -4.86 3.43
CA ILE A 53 -10.91 -4.68 1.97
C ILE A 53 -9.53 -4.20 1.50
N ASN A 54 -9.10 -4.69 0.32
CA ASN A 54 -7.93 -4.18 -0.41
C ASN A 54 -8.27 -4.11 -1.88
N LEU A 55 -8.10 -2.94 -2.51
CA LEU A 55 -8.52 -2.71 -3.88
C LEU A 55 -7.49 -1.95 -4.70
N PHE A 56 -7.39 -2.35 -5.97
CA PHE A 56 -6.65 -1.69 -7.04
C PHE A 56 -7.58 -1.59 -8.24
N LEU A 57 -7.97 -0.38 -8.62
CA LEU A 57 -8.91 -0.16 -9.72
C LEU A 57 -8.40 0.91 -10.67
N ALA A 58 -8.79 0.80 -11.94
CA ALA A 58 -8.49 1.78 -12.95
C ALA A 58 -9.69 2.03 -13.88
N GLY A 59 -9.83 3.26 -14.32
CA GLY A 59 -10.85 3.69 -15.25
C GLY A 59 -10.95 5.21 -15.40
N PRO A 60 -11.96 5.71 -16.10
CA PRO A 60 -12.24 7.14 -16.19
C PRO A 60 -12.45 7.78 -14.81
N ALA A 61 -12.05 9.04 -14.65
CA ALA A 61 -12.12 9.74 -13.37
C ALA A 61 -13.54 9.75 -12.77
N GLU A 62 -14.55 9.97 -13.59
CA GLU A 62 -15.96 9.99 -13.17
C GLU A 62 -16.42 8.62 -12.68
N ALA A 63 -15.96 7.53 -13.33
CA ALA A 63 -16.29 6.17 -12.94
C ALA A 63 -15.65 5.80 -11.58
N ILE A 64 -14.39 6.16 -11.39
CA ILE A 64 -13.70 6.00 -10.10
C ILE A 64 -14.41 6.79 -9.00
N ALA A 65 -14.74 8.07 -9.26
CA ALA A 65 -15.45 8.91 -8.30
C ALA A 65 -16.83 8.33 -7.92
N ALA A 66 -17.61 7.87 -8.90
CA ALA A 66 -18.90 7.24 -8.67
C ALA A 66 -18.79 5.93 -7.87
N PHE A 67 -17.80 5.10 -8.16
CA PHE A 67 -17.54 3.87 -7.42
C PHE A 67 -17.19 4.17 -5.95
N LEU A 68 -16.28 5.11 -5.70
CA LEU A 68 -15.86 5.49 -4.35
C LEU A 68 -17.00 6.13 -3.56
N ALA A 69 -17.81 7.01 -4.18
CA ALA A 69 -18.98 7.60 -3.54
C ALA A 69 -19.94 6.52 -3.03
N GLN A 70 -20.29 5.55 -3.88
CA GLN A 70 -21.15 4.45 -3.50
C GLN A 70 -20.51 3.49 -2.48
N LEU A 71 -19.20 3.22 -2.58
CA LEU A 71 -18.51 2.39 -1.58
C LEU A 71 -18.56 3.03 -0.20
N ARG A 72 -18.42 4.35 -0.13
CA ARG A 72 -18.44 5.14 1.12
C ARG A 72 -19.81 5.33 1.74
N GLU A 73 -20.91 4.93 1.06
CA GLU A 73 -22.23 4.85 1.67
C GLU A 73 -22.29 3.80 2.78
N ASP A 74 -21.46 2.75 2.70
CA ASP A 74 -21.23 1.85 3.81
C ASP A 74 -20.30 2.55 4.83
N ALA A 75 -20.81 2.77 6.05
CA ALA A 75 -20.09 3.48 7.11
C ALA A 75 -18.72 2.87 7.43
N ARG A 76 -18.54 1.57 7.16
CA ARG A 76 -17.25 0.88 7.33
C ARG A 76 -16.17 1.40 6.39
N PHE A 77 -16.55 2.00 5.26
CA PHE A 77 -15.63 2.53 4.24
C PHE A 77 -15.70 4.05 4.08
N ALA A 78 -16.45 4.76 4.94
CA ALA A 78 -16.66 6.20 4.83
C ALA A 78 -15.34 7.01 4.83
N ASP A 79 -14.36 6.60 5.62
CA ASP A 79 -13.03 7.21 5.77
C ASP A 79 -11.94 6.44 5.00
N LEU A 80 -12.29 5.63 4.01
CA LEU A 80 -11.33 4.89 3.19
C LEU A 80 -10.33 5.86 2.53
N GLU A 81 -9.06 5.75 2.91
CA GLU A 81 -7.97 6.47 2.27
C GLU A 81 -7.64 5.88 0.90
N VAL A 82 -7.56 6.73 -0.10
CA VAL A 82 -7.33 6.33 -1.49
C VAL A 82 -6.08 7.03 -2.04
N LYS A 83 -5.17 6.25 -2.59
CA LYS A 83 -4.00 6.73 -3.31
C LYS A 83 -4.31 6.78 -4.79
N PHE A 84 -3.93 7.88 -5.44
CA PHE A 84 -4.22 8.13 -6.85
C PHE A 84 -2.93 8.15 -7.66
N SER A 85 -3.01 7.64 -8.89
CA SER A 85 -2.00 7.82 -9.91
C SER A 85 -2.66 7.81 -11.29
N GLN A 86 -1.92 8.15 -12.33
CA GLN A 86 -2.45 8.23 -13.68
C GLN A 86 -1.67 7.31 -14.63
N SER A 87 -2.34 6.90 -15.71
CA SER A 87 -1.74 6.17 -16.83
C SER A 87 -2.43 6.53 -18.14
N GLU A 88 -1.77 6.27 -19.25
CA GLU A 88 -2.36 6.49 -20.59
C GLU A 88 -3.41 5.44 -20.93
N THR A 89 -3.23 4.22 -20.42
CA THR A 89 -4.11 3.07 -20.66
C THR A 89 -4.51 2.41 -19.33
N VAL A 90 -5.60 1.64 -19.36
CA VAL A 90 -6.04 0.87 -18.18
C VAL A 90 -5.06 -0.29 -17.93
N PRO A 91 -4.30 -0.32 -16.82
CA PRO A 91 -3.24 -1.30 -16.59
C PRO A 91 -3.76 -2.62 -15.99
N PHE A 92 -4.96 -3.01 -16.35
CA PHE A 92 -5.59 -4.26 -15.90
C PHE A 92 -6.39 -4.90 -17.03
N GLY A 93 -6.21 -6.20 -17.25
CA GLY A 93 -6.95 -6.93 -18.27
C GLY A 93 -8.46 -7.08 -17.98
N ARG A 94 -8.85 -7.25 -16.71
CA ARG A 94 -10.26 -7.50 -16.31
C ARG A 94 -10.56 -7.03 -14.87
N MET A 95 -11.86 -6.92 -14.54
CA MET A 95 -12.34 -6.72 -13.18
C MET A 95 -12.44 -8.05 -12.42
N ARG A 96 -12.01 -8.06 -11.15
CA ARG A 96 -12.09 -9.21 -10.25
C ARG A 96 -12.47 -8.76 -8.84
N VAL A 97 -13.42 -9.48 -8.22
CA VAL A 97 -13.65 -9.39 -6.77
C VAL A 97 -13.46 -10.78 -6.17
N ARG A 98 -12.56 -10.90 -5.19
CA ARG A 98 -12.16 -12.17 -4.62
C ARG A 98 -12.30 -12.18 -3.11
N ARG A 99 -12.91 -13.23 -2.59
CA ARG A 99 -12.89 -13.57 -1.17
C ARG A 99 -11.55 -14.25 -0.82
N LYS A 100 -10.91 -13.79 0.24
CA LYS A 100 -9.66 -14.31 0.77
C LYS A 100 -9.79 -14.58 2.27
N ARG A 101 -8.84 -15.28 2.88
CA ARG A 101 -8.74 -15.39 4.34
C ARG A 101 -8.25 -14.10 4.96
N GLU A 102 -7.30 -13.43 4.29
CA GLU A 102 -6.67 -12.17 4.65
C GLU A 102 -6.57 -11.27 3.42
N ILE A 103 -6.72 -9.96 3.59
CA ILE A 103 -6.53 -9.00 2.49
C ILE A 103 -5.05 -8.81 2.13
N ILE A 104 -4.16 -9.13 3.08
CA ILE A 104 -2.72 -9.31 2.90
C ILE A 104 -2.27 -10.48 3.78
N ARG A 105 -1.74 -11.51 3.14
CA ARG A 105 -1.47 -12.77 3.83
C ARG A 105 -0.19 -12.72 4.65
N MET A 106 -0.32 -12.83 5.98
CA MET A 106 0.78 -13.04 6.92
C MET A 106 0.75 -14.43 7.53
N ASP A 107 -0.44 -15.05 7.59
CA ASP A 107 -0.71 -16.36 8.21
C ASP A 107 -0.34 -16.41 9.71
N HIS A 108 -0.52 -15.31 10.44
CA HIS A 108 -0.25 -15.27 11.88
C HIS A 108 -1.54 -15.13 12.69
N PRO A 109 -1.86 -16.09 13.59
CA PRO A 109 -3.19 -16.20 14.17
C PRO A 109 -3.56 -15.11 15.18
N THR A 110 -2.56 -14.41 15.76
CA THR A 110 -2.79 -13.38 16.77
C THR A 110 -2.88 -11.98 16.20
N ILE A 111 -2.46 -11.77 14.94
CA ILE A 111 -2.40 -10.44 14.32
C ILE A 111 -3.77 -10.07 13.78
N ARG A 112 -4.39 -9.07 14.41
CA ARG A 112 -5.73 -8.57 14.10
C ARG A 112 -5.73 -7.06 13.89
N PRO A 113 -5.33 -6.59 12.71
CA PRO A 113 -5.23 -5.16 12.43
C PRO A 113 -6.58 -4.44 12.44
N GLU A 114 -7.68 -5.15 12.34
CA GLU A 114 -9.03 -4.60 12.51
C GLU A 114 -9.38 -4.24 13.97
N ALA A 115 -8.61 -4.73 14.94
CA ALA A 115 -8.79 -4.44 16.37
C ALA A 115 -7.96 -3.24 16.86
N GLY A 116 -6.96 -2.81 16.10
CA GLY A 116 -6.11 -1.68 16.46
C GLY A 116 -4.94 -1.48 15.48
N ARG A 117 -4.38 -0.28 15.46
CA ARG A 117 -3.24 0.10 14.63
C ARG A 117 -1.99 0.32 15.48
N ALA A 118 -0.86 -0.13 14.99
CA ALA A 118 0.44 0.31 15.49
C ALA A 118 0.70 1.79 15.13
N PRO A 119 1.60 2.48 15.86
CA PRO A 119 1.99 3.85 15.56
C PRO A 119 2.44 4.03 14.11
N SER A 120 2.09 5.18 13.52
CA SER A 120 2.54 5.54 12.19
C SER A 120 3.35 6.84 12.21
N VAL A 121 4.21 7.00 11.20
CA VAL A 121 4.96 8.23 10.97
C VAL A 121 4.57 8.82 9.61
N ALA A 122 4.26 10.11 9.59
CA ALA A 122 3.94 10.83 8.36
C ALA A 122 5.17 10.95 7.44
N ALA A 123 4.95 10.98 6.14
CA ALA A 123 6.00 11.04 5.12
C ALA A 123 6.97 12.21 5.33
N THR A 124 6.49 13.40 5.65
CA THR A 124 7.31 14.58 5.89
C THR A 124 8.16 14.48 7.16
N THR A 125 7.63 13.88 8.22
CA THR A 125 8.39 13.58 9.45
C THR A 125 9.47 12.56 9.18
N LEU A 126 9.16 11.49 8.46
CA LEU A 126 10.17 10.48 8.07
C LEU A 126 11.27 11.09 7.22
N ALA A 127 10.95 11.93 6.21
CA ALA A 127 11.95 12.61 5.39
C ALA A 127 12.93 13.43 6.24
N ARG A 128 12.43 14.12 7.27
CA ARG A 128 13.26 14.85 8.23
C ARG A 128 14.15 13.91 9.07
N TRP A 129 13.58 12.83 9.62
CA TRP A 129 14.34 11.84 10.39
C TRP A 129 15.44 11.18 9.56
N LEU A 130 15.17 10.82 8.31
CA LEU A 130 16.17 10.27 7.41
C LEU A 130 17.30 11.27 7.11
N ALA A 131 16.98 12.54 6.94
CA ALA A 131 17.99 13.59 6.70
C ALA A 131 18.90 13.83 7.91
N GLN A 132 18.40 13.68 9.13
CA GLN A 132 19.18 13.87 10.36
C GLN A 132 19.76 12.57 10.95
N GLY A 133 19.29 11.40 10.49
CA GLY A 133 19.75 10.08 10.92
C GLY A 133 19.13 9.59 12.24
N HIS A 134 18.25 10.36 12.87
CA HIS A 134 17.62 10.01 14.15
C HIS A 134 16.18 10.53 14.24
N ASP A 135 15.40 9.97 15.17
CA ASP A 135 14.06 10.42 15.52
C ASP A 135 14.10 11.67 16.43
N ASP A 136 12.92 12.14 16.85
CA ASP A 136 12.81 13.32 17.72
C ASP A 136 13.32 13.08 19.16
N ALA A 137 13.56 11.84 19.56
CA ALA A 137 14.16 11.47 20.82
C ALA A 137 15.68 11.17 20.70
N GLY A 138 16.28 11.38 19.52
CA GLY A 138 17.70 11.16 19.27
C GLY A 138 18.09 9.69 19.01
N ARG A 139 17.10 8.78 18.78
CA ARG A 139 17.38 7.38 18.45
C ARG A 139 17.67 7.21 16.97
N GLU A 140 18.61 6.36 16.63
CA GLU A 140 18.89 5.96 15.24
C GLU A 140 17.63 5.46 14.56
N VAL A 141 17.33 5.97 13.38
CA VAL A 141 16.19 5.52 12.55
C VAL A 141 16.68 4.49 11.55
N VAL A 142 16.02 3.33 11.55
CA VAL A 142 16.24 2.29 10.54
C VAL A 142 14.96 2.05 9.74
N MET A 143 15.13 1.92 8.43
CA MET A 143 14.04 1.59 7.51
C MET A 143 13.98 0.07 7.34
N LEU A 144 12.81 -0.54 7.53
CA LEU A 144 12.60 -1.97 7.36
C LEU A 144 11.66 -2.23 6.18
N ASP A 145 12.19 -2.80 5.10
CA ASP A 145 11.40 -3.18 3.94
C ASP A 145 10.63 -4.47 4.20
N THR A 146 9.30 -4.41 4.17
CA THR A 146 8.42 -5.58 4.40
C THR A 146 7.96 -6.22 3.08
N ARG A 147 8.52 -5.77 1.95
CA ARG A 147 8.18 -6.27 0.62
C ARG A 147 8.93 -7.57 0.30
N ASN A 148 8.47 -8.22 -0.75
CA ASN A 148 9.18 -9.38 -1.29
C ASN A 148 10.46 -8.93 -2.00
N ALA A 149 11.48 -9.77 -2.01
CA ALA A 149 12.79 -9.47 -2.58
C ALA A 149 12.74 -8.91 -4.01
N PHE A 150 11.88 -9.46 -4.89
CA PHE A 150 11.75 -8.97 -6.26
C PHE A 150 11.20 -7.53 -6.37
N GLU A 151 10.44 -7.06 -5.37
CA GLU A 151 9.95 -5.68 -5.31
C GLU A 151 11.08 -4.74 -4.86
N VAL A 152 11.92 -5.21 -3.93
CA VAL A 152 13.09 -4.48 -3.42
C VAL A 152 14.14 -4.28 -4.52
N ASP A 153 14.33 -5.27 -5.39
CA ASP A 153 15.27 -5.21 -6.51
C ASP A 153 14.94 -4.09 -7.52
N VAL A 154 13.70 -3.61 -7.55
CA VAL A 154 13.26 -2.49 -8.40
C VAL A 154 13.62 -1.14 -7.78
N GLY A 155 13.67 -1.06 -6.46
CA GLY A 155 14.05 0.13 -5.70
C GLY A 155 13.60 0.05 -4.25
N THR A 156 14.35 0.75 -3.37
CA THR A 156 14.10 0.79 -1.92
C THR A 156 14.73 2.03 -1.29
N PHE A 157 14.45 2.29 -0.01
CA PHE A 157 15.15 3.35 0.73
C PHE A 157 16.63 3.00 0.93
N ARG A 158 17.50 4.01 0.85
CA ARG A 158 18.92 3.84 1.12
C ARG A 158 19.13 3.25 2.50
N ASN A 159 20.03 2.26 2.58
CA ASN A 159 20.36 1.56 3.81
C ASN A 159 19.16 0.88 4.50
N ALA A 160 18.08 0.63 3.76
CA ALA A 160 16.98 -0.14 4.31
C ALA A 160 17.41 -1.58 4.62
N ILE A 161 16.93 -2.08 5.75
CA ILE A 161 17.06 -3.49 6.09
C ILE A 161 16.13 -4.28 5.16
N ASP A 162 16.69 -5.21 4.40
CA ASP A 162 15.99 -6.15 3.54
C ASP A 162 16.47 -7.57 3.85
N TRP A 163 15.60 -8.37 4.44
CA TRP A 163 15.88 -9.76 4.78
C TRP A 163 15.58 -10.72 3.63
N ARG A 164 15.40 -10.22 2.42
CA ARG A 164 15.20 -11.00 1.19
C ARG A 164 14.05 -12.01 1.28
N ILE A 165 12.98 -11.66 1.96
CA ILE A 165 11.79 -12.53 2.03
C ILE A 165 11.15 -12.67 0.63
N GLU A 166 10.80 -13.87 0.26
CA GLU A 166 10.10 -14.13 -1.02
C GLU A 166 8.59 -13.90 -0.89
N ARG A 167 8.05 -14.01 0.32
CA ARG A 167 6.63 -13.85 0.64
C ARG A 167 6.47 -13.23 2.02
N PHE A 168 5.49 -12.38 2.16
CA PHE A 168 5.21 -11.72 3.42
C PHE A 168 4.89 -12.68 4.58
N THR A 169 4.46 -13.91 4.29
CA THR A 169 4.29 -14.96 5.31
C THR A 169 5.58 -15.39 5.99
N GLN A 170 6.75 -15.06 5.44
CA GLN A 170 8.07 -15.32 6.05
C GLN A 170 8.51 -14.20 7.01
N PHE A 171 7.80 -13.07 7.02
CA PHE A 171 8.18 -11.91 7.82
C PHE A 171 8.30 -12.22 9.33
N PRO A 172 7.37 -12.96 9.97
CA PRO A 172 7.50 -13.29 11.39
C PRO A 172 8.79 -14.05 11.73
N GLU A 173 9.17 -15.01 10.92
CA GLU A 173 10.40 -15.80 11.11
C GLU A 173 11.65 -14.91 10.88
N ALA A 174 11.63 -14.08 9.85
CA ALA A 174 12.73 -13.16 9.55
C ALA A 174 12.98 -12.17 10.67
N VAL A 175 11.92 -11.55 11.24
CA VAL A 175 12.04 -10.65 12.40
C VAL A 175 12.67 -11.35 13.59
N GLN A 176 12.27 -12.57 13.90
CA GLN A 176 12.84 -13.31 15.03
C GLN A 176 14.32 -13.63 14.82
N ALA A 177 14.71 -14.01 13.60
CA ALA A 177 16.10 -14.32 13.26
C ALA A 177 17.02 -13.09 13.31
N HIS A 178 16.48 -11.90 13.03
CA HIS A 178 17.26 -10.66 12.91
C HIS A 178 16.91 -9.61 13.98
N ARG A 179 16.27 -10.02 15.07
CA ARG A 179 15.78 -9.12 16.12
C ARG A 179 16.86 -8.15 16.64
N ALA A 180 18.09 -8.64 16.80
CA ALA A 180 19.21 -7.85 17.32
C ALA A 180 19.58 -6.65 16.44
N GLU A 181 19.25 -6.66 15.14
CA GLU A 181 19.47 -5.55 14.22
C GLU A 181 18.56 -4.34 14.51
N LEU A 182 17.46 -4.56 15.21
CA LEU A 182 16.40 -3.58 15.51
C LEU A 182 16.49 -3.02 16.93
N GLU A 183 17.26 -3.65 17.82
CA GLU A 183 17.31 -3.28 19.23
C GLU A 183 17.85 -1.87 19.46
N GLY A 184 17.16 -1.09 20.31
CA GLY A 184 17.56 0.27 20.69
C GLY A 184 17.34 1.34 19.59
N LYS A 185 16.76 0.97 18.46
CA LYS A 185 16.53 1.84 17.31
C LYS A 185 15.05 2.20 17.16
N THR A 186 14.77 3.27 16.44
CA THR A 186 13.44 3.56 15.93
C THR A 186 13.27 2.86 14.59
N VAL A 187 12.39 1.86 14.56
CA VAL A 187 12.13 1.02 13.38
C VAL A 187 10.94 1.57 12.59
N VAL A 188 11.16 1.95 11.35
CA VAL A 188 10.09 2.37 10.45
C VAL A 188 9.89 1.33 9.37
N SER A 189 8.83 0.53 9.48
CA SER A 189 8.46 -0.44 8.45
C SER A 189 7.75 0.23 7.28
N PHE A 190 8.03 -0.23 6.07
CA PHE A 190 7.40 0.30 4.86
C PHE A 190 7.10 -0.80 3.83
N CYS A 191 6.12 -0.53 2.96
CA CYS A 191 5.84 -1.28 1.74
C CYS A 191 5.23 -0.34 0.69
N THR A 192 4.82 -0.84 -0.46
CA THR A 192 4.26 -0.03 -1.55
C THR A 192 3.12 0.90 -1.10
N GLY A 193 2.10 0.37 -0.43
CA GLY A 193 0.90 1.12 -0.05
C GLY A 193 0.58 1.15 1.45
N GLY A 194 1.42 0.56 2.32
CA GLY A 194 1.25 0.55 3.77
C GLY A 194 0.56 -0.71 4.34
N ILE A 195 -0.14 -1.51 3.56
CA ILE A 195 -0.97 -2.62 4.05
C ILE A 195 -0.19 -3.72 4.80
N ARG A 196 1.02 -4.07 4.35
CA ARG A 196 1.87 -5.06 5.04
C ARG A 196 2.39 -4.51 6.37
N CYS A 197 2.67 -3.21 6.40
CA CYS A 197 3.23 -2.53 7.57
C CYS A 197 2.27 -2.51 8.75
N GLU A 198 0.94 -2.44 8.52
CA GLU A 198 -0.05 -2.55 9.60
C GLU A 198 0.15 -3.86 10.39
N LYS A 199 0.24 -5.00 9.70
CA LYS A 199 0.47 -6.30 10.35
C LYS A 199 1.89 -6.45 10.89
N ALA A 200 2.89 -5.98 10.13
CA ALA A 200 4.29 -6.06 10.52
C ALA A 200 4.58 -5.30 11.81
N ALA A 201 4.05 -4.08 11.95
CA ALA A 201 4.26 -3.27 13.13
C ALA A 201 3.57 -3.88 14.36
N ILE A 202 2.30 -4.32 14.25
CA ILE A 202 1.60 -5.02 15.33
C ILE A 202 2.40 -6.26 15.78
N TYR A 203 2.88 -7.07 14.82
CA TYR A 203 3.66 -8.26 15.14
C TYR A 203 4.96 -7.92 15.88
N MET A 204 5.69 -6.91 15.44
CA MET A 204 6.94 -6.49 16.10
C MET A 204 6.68 -5.97 17.53
N GLU A 205 5.60 -5.21 17.74
CA GLU A 205 5.18 -4.78 19.10
C GLU A 205 4.80 -5.97 19.98
N ASP A 206 4.02 -6.92 19.46
CA ASP A 206 3.59 -8.13 20.19
C ASP A 206 4.77 -8.97 20.70
N ILE A 207 5.87 -9.02 19.95
CA ILE A 207 7.09 -9.71 20.36
C ILE A 207 8.07 -8.83 21.16
N GLY A 208 7.66 -7.59 21.51
CA GLY A 208 8.41 -6.67 22.36
C GLY A 208 9.57 -5.94 21.68
N ILE A 209 9.47 -5.64 20.39
CA ILE A 209 10.34 -4.65 19.74
C ILE A 209 9.77 -3.27 20.04
N GLU A 210 10.59 -2.42 20.66
CA GLU A 210 10.21 -1.07 21.05
C GLU A 210 10.36 -0.08 19.88
N HIS A 211 9.66 1.07 19.95
CA HIS A 211 9.78 2.18 19.00
C HIS A 211 9.55 1.79 17.55
N VAL A 212 8.51 0.98 17.33
CA VAL A 212 8.07 0.55 15.99
C VAL A 212 7.07 1.56 15.43
N TYR A 213 7.28 1.93 14.18
CA TYR A 213 6.36 2.75 13.39
C TYR A 213 6.13 2.12 12.03
N GLN A 214 5.02 2.45 11.43
CA GLN A 214 4.76 2.18 10.02
C GLN A 214 4.78 3.50 9.23
N LEU A 215 5.34 3.48 8.01
CA LEU A 215 5.25 4.63 7.10
C LEU A 215 3.80 4.79 6.64
N GLU A 216 3.17 5.89 7.04
CA GLU A 216 1.79 6.18 6.70
C GLU A 216 1.59 6.24 5.18
N GLY A 217 0.67 5.40 4.67
CA GLY A 217 0.38 5.31 3.25
C GLY A 217 1.47 4.66 2.38
N GLY A 218 2.60 4.23 2.98
CA GLY A 218 3.70 3.55 2.30
C GLY A 218 4.48 4.42 1.31
N ILE A 219 5.26 3.77 0.43
CA ILE A 219 6.14 4.43 -0.55
C ILE A 219 5.36 5.38 -1.47
N LEU A 220 4.17 4.98 -1.93
CA LEU A 220 3.40 5.81 -2.87
C LEU A 220 2.99 7.15 -2.25
N LYS A 221 2.54 7.16 -0.99
CA LYS A 221 2.21 8.41 -0.28
C LYS A 221 3.48 9.21 0.04
N TYR A 222 4.58 8.53 0.37
CA TYR A 222 5.87 9.17 0.56
C TYR A 222 6.35 9.91 -0.70
N PHE A 223 6.19 9.30 -1.87
CA PHE A 223 6.49 9.94 -3.14
C PHE A 223 5.59 11.15 -3.41
N GLU A 224 4.29 10.99 -3.21
CA GLU A 224 3.30 12.07 -3.42
C GLU A 224 3.60 13.31 -2.56
N GLU A 225 3.94 13.11 -1.28
CA GLU A 225 4.10 14.21 -0.33
C GLU A 225 5.51 14.81 -0.30
N THR A 226 6.54 14.03 -0.65
CA THR A 226 7.94 14.45 -0.46
C THR A 226 8.78 14.45 -1.73
N GLY A 227 8.32 13.80 -2.81
CA GLY A 227 9.12 13.57 -4.01
C GLY A 227 10.20 12.49 -3.85
N GLY A 228 10.20 11.69 -2.77
CA GLY A 228 11.01 10.49 -2.59
C GLY A 228 12.46 10.69 -2.13
N PRO A 229 12.84 11.70 -1.31
CA PRO A 229 14.22 11.82 -0.83
C PRO A 229 14.65 10.57 -0.06
N GLY A 230 15.87 10.10 -0.31
CA GLY A 230 16.41 8.90 0.34
C GLY A 230 15.94 7.56 -0.25
N TYR A 231 15.12 7.57 -1.29
CA TYR A 231 14.69 6.38 -2.02
C TYR A 231 15.47 6.25 -3.34
N ASP A 232 15.97 5.06 -3.65
CA ASP A 232 16.72 4.77 -4.87
C ASP A 232 15.91 3.79 -5.75
N GLY A 233 15.84 4.08 -7.05
CA GLY A 233 15.08 3.29 -8.02
C GLY A 233 13.60 3.67 -8.11
N ALA A 234 12.74 2.70 -8.42
CA ALA A 234 11.30 2.86 -8.60
C ALA A 234 10.50 1.96 -7.66
N CYS A 235 9.25 2.30 -7.41
CA CYS A 235 8.36 1.49 -6.57
C CYS A 235 7.61 0.48 -7.42
N PHE A 236 7.82 -0.82 -7.18
CA PHE A 236 7.06 -1.89 -7.83
C PHE A 236 5.57 -1.78 -7.52
N VAL A 237 4.72 -1.94 -8.55
CA VAL A 237 3.27 -1.99 -8.45
C VAL A 237 2.72 -3.25 -9.13
N PHE A 238 1.60 -3.78 -8.61
CA PHE A 238 1.03 -5.06 -9.04
C PHE A 238 0.04 -4.92 -10.21
N ASP A 239 0.41 -4.12 -11.23
CA ASP A 239 -0.35 -3.94 -12.46
C ASP A 239 0.59 -3.84 -13.69
N GLU A 240 0.03 -3.66 -14.89
CA GLU A 240 0.79 -3.64 -16.15
C GLU A 240 1.81 -2.49 -16.26
N ARG A 241 1.80 -1.52 -15.34
CA ARG A 241 2.82 -0.46 -15.27
C ARG A 241 4.15 -0.95 -14.67
N VAL A 242 4.14 -2.09 -13.96
CA VAL A 242 5.28 -2.74 -13.30
C VAL A 242 5.90 -1.90 -12.19
N ALA A 243 6.30 -0.65 -12.46
CA ALA A 243 6.92 0.23 -11.47
C ALA A 243 6.57 1.71 -11.72
N LEU A 244 6.59 2.50 -10.64
CA LEU A 244 6.40 3.95 -10.67
C LEU A 244 7.64 4.66 -10.12
N ASP A 245 8.04 5.74 -10.80
CA ASP A 245 9.08 6.64 -10.31
C ASP A 245 8.58 7.51 -9.13
N PRO A 246 9.45 8.33 -8.49
CA PRO A 246 9.03 9.23 -7.42
C PRO A 246 8.02 10.32 -7.83
N GLN A 247 7.81 10.54 -9.12
CA GLN A 247 6.76 11.41 -9.66
C GLN A 247 5.45 10.65 -9.96
N LEU A 248 5.36 9.38 -9.51
CA LEU A 248 4.23 8.46 -9.70
C LEU A 248 3.92 8.17 -11.18
N LYS A 249 4.91 8.29 -12.05
CA LYS A 249 4.82 7.94 -13.47
C LYS A 249 5.35 6.54 -13.71
N PRO A 250 4.75 5.79 -14.66
CA PRO A 250 5.27 4.50 -15.07
C PRO A 250 6.72 4.62 -15.57
N VAL A 251 7.59 3.74 -15.07
CA VAL A 251 8.95 3.59 -15.59
C VAL A 251 8.85 2.77 -16.88
N VAL A 252 9.16 3.41 -18.00
CA VAL A 252 9.21 2.71 -19.30
C VAL A 252 10.44 1.81 -19.27
N ALA A 253 10.23 0.50 -19.44
CA ALA A 253 11.31 -0.49 -19.55
C ALA A 253 12.00 -0.39 -20.91
#